data_5ba2c753feee38bc643fb12772d172b6
#
_entry.id   5ba2c753feee38bc643fb12772d172b6
#
_cell.length_a   1.000
_cell.length_b   1.000
_cell.length_c   1.000
_cell.angle_alpha   90.00
_cell.angle_beta   90.00
_cell.angle_gamma   90.00
#
_symmetry.space_group_name_H-M   'P 1'
#
loop_
_entity.id
_entity.type
_entity.pdbx_description
1 polymer ?
#
loop_
_entity_poly.entity_id
_entity_poly.type
_entity_poly.pdbx_seq_one_letter_code
_entity_poly.pdbx_strand_id
1 'polypeptide(L)'
;MHPSRLRSSAARAVVRAAIVLILSHGASLALAQRAPVSPDHPWHGLGEARIEADARNFTEPGLSFDREKAYSLPELIDLAESHNPETRVAWEHARTQAAAWGVARSELYPTVAAAALAGVDRGQVYLADRFFRQTIGDFEVVLNLNYTIFDFGARAGRISAAKAEALAANFAFNDTHRSVIYRTEQAYYQLLNASGQEEAARANLSNAQAVQQAAEERLSHGLATLPDLLEARSAAAQAEYELQAVLGAEEIAHGNLANALGTIPQTAIRVQPLRELTIPGTIDDTVNSAMDRALAQRPDLLQRVADVQAAKARVKEARAAYYPSLNFTASPTVQSLYGLQQQFPWGQTAGLAGGMAFKLNWTVFDGKARKNRLAQAEAIVHEAEAQIRVSRDQIANEVWAAYSDLNTALRQREAATALLEAAGRSYDAALESYNYGLRNLLDVTAAQRTLAQARSTDVLARTQVLTTLAALAFRAGDSIQSNAMKPRP
;
A
#
# COMPACT_ATOMS: atom_id res chain seq x y z
N MET A 1 36.03 -63.06 31.78
CA MET A 1 34.79 -62.75 31.11
C MET A 1 34.92 -61.38 30.49
N HIS A 2 34.78 -61.23 29.16
CA HIS A 2 35.21 -60.09 28.35
C HIS A 2 34.12 -59.00 28.28
N PRO A 3 34.35 -57.76 28.72
CA PRO A 3 33.39 -56.65 28.58
C PRO A 3 33.50 -55.87 27.27
N SER A 4 34.36 -56.31 26.30
CA SER A 4 34.68 -55.55 25.10
C SER A 4 33.62 -55.63 23.92
N ARG A 5 32.68 -56.56 23.97
CA ARG A 5 31.72 -56.79 22.87
C ARG A 5 30.44 -55.94 22.91
N LEU A 6 30.06 -55.43 24.08
CA LEU A 6 28.84 -54.67 24.24
C LEU A 6 28.94 -53.20 23.81
N ARG A 7 30.14 -52.60 23.86
CA ARG A 7 30.32 -51.17 23.49
C ARG A 7 30.41 -50.91 21.98
N SER A 8 30.79 -51.92 21.17
CA SER A 8 30.82 -51.78 19.71
C SER A 8 29.44 -51.84 19.04
N SER A 9 28.46 -52.43 19.73
CA SER A 9 27.08 -52.51 19.20
C SER A 9 26.30 -51.21 19.35
N ALA A 10 26.50 -50.47 20.45
CA ALA A 10 25.82 -49.21 20.69
C ALA A 10 26.29 -48.09 19.73
N ALA A 11 27.61 -48.00 19.49
CA ALA A 11 28.17 -47.04 18.52
C ALA A 11 27.70 -47.32 17.07
N ARG A 12 27.61 -48.60 16.68
CA ARG A 12 27.06 -48.99 15.38
C ARG A 12 25.56 -48.75 15.27
N ALA A 13 24.80 -48.84 16.36
CA ALA A 13 23.39 -48.56 16.41
C ALA A 13 23.13 -47.04 16.23
N VAL A 14 23.91 -46.16 16.87
CA VAL A 14 23.80 -44.70 16.74
C VAL A 14 24.17 -44.24 15.33
N VAL A 15 25.23 -44.76 14.72
CA VAL A 15 25.62 -44.45 13.34
C VAL A 15 24.57 -44.95 12.35
N ARG A 16 23.99 -46.13 12.55
CA ARG A 16 22.89 -46.64 11.73
C ARG A 16 21.63 -45.83 11.90
N ALA A 17 21.29 -45.40 13.10
CA ALA A 17 20.13 -44.53 13.36
C ALA A 17 20.33 -43.15 12.71
N ALA A 18 21.52 -42.56 12.75
CA ALA A 18 21.82 -41.28 12.08
C ALA A 18 21.75 -41.41 10.54
N ILE A 19 22.26 -42.51 9.97
CA ILE A 19 22.18 -42.77 8.52
C ILE A 19 20.71 -43.00 8.10
N VAL A 20 19.92 -43.69 8.87
CA VAL A 20 18.49 -43.91 8.61
C VAL A 20 17.72 -42.60 8.73
N LEU A 21 18.05 -41.73 9.69
CA LEU A 21 17.42 -40.39 9.80
C LEU A 21 17.76 -39.49 8.61
N ILE A 22 19.00 -39.49 8.13
CA ILE A 22 19.44 -38.73 6.95
C ILE A 22 18.79 -39.26 5.68
N LEU A 23 18.66 -40.57 5.52
CA LEU A 23 18.01 -41.20 4.37
C LEU A 23 16.50 -41.02 4.37
N SER A 24 15.85 -40.98 5.54
CA SER A 24 14.41 -40.73 5.64
C SER A 24 14.04 -39.28 5.35
N HIS A 25 14.90 -38.30 5.62
CA HIS A 25 14.70 -36.90 5.22
C HIS A 25 15.08 -36.64 3.77
N GLY A 26 16.00 -37.41 3.19
CA GLY A 26 16.36 -37.29 1.78
C GLY A 26 15.30 -37.83 0.81
N ALA A 27 14.47 -38.79 1.23
CA ALA A 27 13.43 -39.36 0.39
C ALA A 27 12.20 -38.43 0.18
N SER A 28 12.00 -37.44 1.08
CA SER A 28 10.91 -36.45 0.96
C SER A 28 11.20 -35.33 -0.04
N LEU A 29 12.45 -35.20 -0.53
CA LEU A 29 12.84 -34.11 -1.46
C LEU A 29 12.75 -34.52 -2.94
N ALA A 30 12.36 -35.75 -3.26
CA ALA A 30 12.36 -36.27 -4.64
C ALA A 30 11.04 -36.07 -5.42
N LEU A 31 10.01 -35.44 -4.81
CA LEU A 31 8.84 -34.99 -5.55
C LEU A 31 9.02 -33.56 -6.04
N ALA A 32 10.10 -33.33 -6.79
CA ALA A 32 10.25 -32.08 -7.52
C ALA A 32 9.02 -31.91 -8.43
N GLN A 33 8.28 -30.86 -8.23
CA GLN A 33 7.16 -30.46 -9.01
C GLN A 33 7.58 -30.36 -10.49
N ARG A 34 7.12 -31.27 -11.32
CA ARG A 34 7.43 -31.21 -12.75
C ARG A 34 6.60 -30.10 -13.38
N ALA A 35 7.29 -29.17 -14.04
CA ALA A 35 6.64 -28.18 -14.86
C ALA A 35 5.79 -28.88 -15.95
N PRO A 36 4.65 -28.30 -16.36
CA PRO A 36 3.91 -28.82 -17.51
C PRO A 36 4.81 -28.86 -18.75
N VAL A 37 4.53 -29.80 -19.63
CA VAL A 37 5.35 -30.03 -20.83
C VAL A 37 5.20 -28.88 -21.83
N SER A 38 4.11 -28.12 -21.76
CA SER A 38 3.79 -27.04 -22.67
C SER A 38 3.14 -25.85 -21.93
N PRO A 39 3.35 -24.59 -22.36
CA PRO A 39 2.79 -23.41 -21.72
C PRO A 39 1.28 -23.24 -21.90
N ASP A 40 0.63 -24.08 -22.71
CA ASP A 40 -0.81 -24.13 -22.93
C ASP A 40 -1.57 -24.88 -21.82
N HIS A 41 -0.85 -25.51 -20.90
CA HIS A 41 -1.45 -26.20 -19.76
C HIS A 41 -1.20 -25.40 -18.45
N PRO A 42 -2.26 -25.15 -17.64
CA PRO A 42 -2.10 -24.56 -16.32
C PRO A 42 -1.13 -25.38 -15.44
N TRP A 43 -0.29 -24.70 -14.70
CA TRP A 43 0.64 -25.35 -13.79
C TRP A 43 0.01 -25.47 -12.39
N HIS A 44 -0.47 -26.66 -12.05
CA HIS A 44 -1.02 -26.97 -10.74
C HIS A 44 0.06 -27.54 -9.81
N GLY A 45 0.38 -26.79 -8.78
CA GLY A 45 1.44 -27.13 -7.84
C GLY A 45 1.02 -28.02 -6.68
N LEU A 46 2.00 -28.75 -6.10
CA LEU A 46 1.79 -29.43 -4.83
C LEU A 46 1.49 -28.39 -3.74
N GLY A 47 0.31 -28.49 -3.13
CA GLY A 47 -0.15 -27.53 -2.09
C GLY A 47 -1.05 -26.40 -2.61
N GLU A 48 -1.31 -26.30 -3.92
CA GLU A 48 -2.22 -25.30 -4.50
C GLU A 48 -3.60 -25.35 -3.85
N ALA A 49 -4.19 -26.54 -3.70
CA ALA A 49 -5.48 -26.71 -3.05
C ALA A 49 -5.49 -26.19 -1.58
N ARG A 50 -4.35 -26.26 -0.89
CA ARG A 50 -4.22 -25.70 0.46
C ARG A 50 -4.19 -24.17 0.41
N ILE A 51 -3.43 -23.59 -0.51
CA ILE A 51 -3.38 -22.14 -0.71
C ILE A 51 -4.75 -21.60 -1.11
N GLU A 52 -5.48 -22.32 -2.00
CA GLU A 52 -6.85 -21.97 -2.38
C GLU A 52 -7.82 -22.04 -1.19
N ALA A 53 -7.68 -23.07 -0.33
CA ALA A 53 -8.48 -23.19 0.88
C ALA A 53 -8.17 -22.08 1.88
N ASP A 54 -6.89 -21.77 2.09
CA ASP A 54 -6.45 -20.68 2.96
C ASP A 54 -6.96 -19.32 2.43
N ALA A 55 -6.92 -19.10 1.11
CA ALA A 55 -7.45 -17.89 0.47
C ALA A 55 -8.97 -17.71 0.68
N ARG A 56 -9.75 -18.82 0.60
CA ARG A 56 -11.20 -18.79 0.86
C ARG A 56 -11.53 -18.53 2.33
N ASN A 57 -10.66 -18.97 3.25
CA ASN A 57 -10.82 -18.79 4.68
C ASN A 57 -10.30 -17.43 5.17
N PHE A 58 -9.63 -16.69 4.30
CA PHE A 58 -9.13 -15.33 4.63
C PHE A 58 -10.31 -14.35 4.56
N THR A 59 -11.11 -14.34 5.64
CA THR A 59 -12.25 -13.44 5.77
C THR A 59 -11.91 -12.41 6.83
N GLU A 60 -11.78 -11.15 6.46
CA GLU A 60 -11.76 -10.06 7.44
C GLU A 60 -13.18 -9.81 7.96
N PRO A 61 -13.34 -9.43 9.24
CA PRO A 61 -14.63 -9.03 9.76
C PRO A 61 -15.10 -7.80 8.98
N GLY A 62 -16.19 -7.97 8.23
CA GLY A 62 -16.78 -6.90 7.43
C GLY A 62 -17.25 -5.75 8.30
N LEU A 63 -17.08 -4.51 7.84
CA LEU A 63 -17.70 -3.32 8.44
C LEU A 63 -19.23 -3.50 8.46
N SER A 64 -19.84 -3.29 9.61
CA SER A 64 -21.29 -3.24 9.73
C SER A 64 -21.75 -1.79 9.61
N PHE A 65 -22.53 -1.49 8.57
CA PHE A 65 -23.15 -0.19 8.36
C PHE A 65 -24.60 -0.23 8.83
N ASP A 66 -25.03 0.84 9.49
CA ASP A 66 -26.44 1.04 9.78
C ASP A 66 -27.16 1.46 8.48
N ARG A 67 -28.11 0.64 8.03
CA ARG A 67 -28.83 0.84 6.77
C ARG A 67 -29.79 2.03 6.80
N GLU A 68 -30.18 2.48 7.99
CA GLU A 68 -31.11 3.62 8.15
C GLU A 68 -30.38 4.95 8.28
N LYS A 69 -29.09 4.93 8.66
CA LYS A 69 -28.29 6.13 8.86
C LYS A 69 -27.74 6.65 7.54
N ALA A 70 -27.95 7.96 7.28
CA ALA A 70 -27.22 8.68 6.25
C ALA A 70 -25.86 9.14 6.83
N TYR A 71 -24.76 8.70 6.22
CA TYR A 71 -23.40 9.03 6.66
C TYR A 71 -22.93 10.33 6.05
N SER A 72 -22.31 11.17 6.87
CA SER A 72 -21.59 12.35 6.42
C SER A 72 -20.19 11.99 5.91
N LEU A 73 -19.58 12.86 5.09
CA LEU A 73 -18.22 12.65 4.60
C LEU A 73 -17.17 12.46 5.72
N PRO A 74 -17.14 13.26 6.81
CA PRO A 74 -16.20 13.04 7.90
C PRO A 74 -16.34 11.65 8.57
N GLU A 75 -17.57 11.18 8.77
CA GLU A 75 -17.81 9.84 9.34
C GLU A 75 -17.29 8.72 8.42
N LEU A 76 -17.43 8.88 7.10
CA LEU A 76 -16.90 7.90 6.13
C LEU A 76 -15.38 7.95 6.06
N ILE A 77 -14.76 9.11 6.20
CA ILE A 77 -13.31 9.25 6.31
C ILE A 77 -12.81 8.51 7.54
N ASP A 78 -13.39 8.73 8.73
CA ASP A 78 -13.01 8.06 9.97
C ASP A 78 -13.10 6.52 9.85
N LEU A 79 -14.13 6.02 9.15
CA LEU A 79 -14.29 4.60 8.86
C LEU A 79 -13.19 4.08 7.91
N ALA A 80 -12.89 4.81 6.83
CA ALA A 80 -11.85 4.45 5.89
C ALA A 80 -10.47 4.42 6.56
N GLU A 81 -10.12 5.43 7.36
CA GLU A 81 -8.85 5.50 8.07
C GLU A 81 -8.63 4.31 9.00
N SER A 82 -9.69 3.88 9.69
CA SER A 82 -9.60 2.80 10.70
C SER A 82 -9.66 1.39 10.11
N HIS A 83 -10.24 1.20 8.93
CA HIS A 83 -10.54 -0.14 8.40
C HIS A 83 -9.95 -0.43 7.02
N ASN A 84 -9.46 0.58 6.29
CA ASN A 84 -8.95 0.33 4.94
C ASN A 84 -7.67 -0.54 4.99
N PRO A 85 -7.63 -1.66 4.24
CA PRO A 85 -6.48 -2.57 4.22
C PRO A 85 -5.18 -1.92 3.75
N GLU A 86 -5.23 -0.92 2.85
CA GLU A 86 -4.03 -0.23 2.36
C GLU A 86 -3.35 0.58 3.46
N THR A 87 -4.14 1.25 4.32
CA THR A 87 -3.62 1.95 5.50
C THR A 87 -2.90 0.96 6.43
N ARG A 88 -3.49 -0.23 6.62
CA ARG A 88 -2.88 -1.30 7.41
C ARG A 88 -1.58 -1.80 6.82
N VAL A 89 -1.53 -2.05 5.52
CA VAL A 89 -0.30 -2.47 4.80
C VAL A 89 0.80 -1.43 4.96
N ALA A 90 0.50 -0.15 4.72
CA ALA A 90 1.48 0.93 4.84
C ALA A 90 2.00 1.09 6.29
N TRP A 91 1.12 0.94 7.28
CA TRP A 91 1.48 0.96 8.70
C TRP A 91 2.40 -0.20 9.09
N GLU A 92 2.09 -1.44 8.68
CA GLU A 92 2.95 -2.61 8.96
C GLU A 92 4.30 -2.48 8.23
N HIS A 93 4.32 -1.87 7.03
CA HIS A 93 5.58 -1.57 6.35
C HIS A 93 6.43 -0.57 7.15
N ALA A 94 5.84 0.52 7.65
CA ALA A 94 6.56 1.48 8.50
C ALA A 94 7.09 0.82 9.79
N ARG A 95 6.32 -0.08 10.41
CA ARG A 95 6.77 -0.90 11.56
C ARG A 95 7.95 -1.80 11.21
N THR A 96 7.92 -2.41 10.03
CA THR A 96 9.03 -3.24 9.54
C THR A 96 10.32 -2.43 9.44
N GLN A 97 10.27 -1.22 8.89
CA GLN A 97 11.43 -0.34 8.78
C GLN A 97 11.90 0.18 10.15
N ALA A 98 10.98 0.47 11.06
CA ALA A 98 11.32 0.82 12.43
C ALA A 98 12.03 -0.35 13.16
N ALA A 99 11.58 -1.59 12.95
CA ALA A 99 12.26 -2.78 13.47
C ALA A 99 13.64 -2.98 12.83
N ALA A 100 13.78 -2.74 11.51
CA ALA A 100 15.07 -2.79 10.80
C ALA A 100 16.07 -1.77 11.38
N TRP A 101 15.61 -0.56 11.71
CA TRP A 101 16.45 0.39 12.45
C TRP A 101 16.84 -0.14 13.84
N GLY A 102 15.94 -0.82 14.56
CA GLY A 102 16.25 -1.52 15.82
C GLY A 102 17.35 -2.58 15.63
N VAL A 103 17.27 -3.38 14.56
CA VAL A 103 18.31 -4.35 14.17
C VAL A 103 19.65 -3.66 13.90
N ALA A 104 19.66 -2.56 13.13
CA ALA A 104 20.89 -1.81 12.89
C ALA A 104 21.50 -1.28 14.19
N ARG A 105 20.68 -0.79 15.15
CA ARG A 105 21.15 -0.34 16.47
C ARG A 105 21.73 -1.48 17.31
N SER A 106 21.33 -2.72 17.11
CA SER A 106 21.89 -3.86 17.85
C SER A 106 23.40 -4.06 17.60
N GLU A 107 23.92 -3.54 16.47
CA GLU A 107 25.36 -3.54 16.20
C GLU A 107 26.21 -2.72 17.20
N LEU A 108 25.57 -1.88 18.02
CA LEU A 108 26.24 -1.14 19.10
C LEU A 108 26.55 -2.04 20.30
N TYR A 109 25.98 -3.23 20.37
CA TYR A 109 26.12 -4.16 21.49
C TYR A 109 26.92 -5.39 21.07
N PRO A 110 27.56 -6.08 22.03
CA PRO A 110 28.22 -7.36 21.76
C PRO A 110 27.17 -8.43 21.40
N THR A 111 27.55 -9.31 20.49
CA THR A 111 26.80 -10.55 20.22
C THR A 111 27.39 -11.69 21.03
N VAL A 112 26.54 -12.46 21.70
CA VAL A 112 26.91 -13.68 22.42
C VAL A 112 26.13 -14.85 21.82
N ALA A 113 26.86 -15.84 21.33
CA ALA A 113 26.29 -17.07 20.78
C ALA A 113 26.84 -18.29 21.52
N ALA A 114 26.01 -19.26 21.80
CA ALA A 114 26.42 -20.56 22.35
C ALA A 114 26.41 -21.60 21.22
N ALA A 115 27.45 -22.42 21.15
CA ALA A 115 27.52 -23.55 20.24
C ALA A 115 27.98 -24.80 21.02
N ALA A 116 27.44 -25.96 20.68
CA ALA A 116 27.89 -27.24 21.20
C ALA A 116 28.32 -28.12 20.01
N LEU A 117 29.48 -28.71 20.11
CA LEU A 117 30.04 -29.61 19.12
C LEU A 117 30.30 -30.97 19.77
N ALA A 118 29.94 -32.04 19.11
CA ALA A 118 30.34 -33.39 19.45
C ALA A 118 30.92 -34.04 18.20
N GLY A 119 32.18 -34.41 18.25
CA GLY A 119 32.90 -34.93 17.11
C GLY A 119 33.69 -36.17 17.44
N VAL A 120 34.07 -36.94 16.44
CA VAL A 120 35.05 -38.02 16.53
C VAL A 120 35.97 -37.90 15.32
N ASP A 121 37.21 -37.55 15.59
CA ASP A 121 38.26 -37.50 14.58
C ASP A 121 39.17 -38.72 14.65
N ARG A 122 39.49 -39.28 13.49
CA ARG A 122 40.38 -40.41 13.38
C ARG A 122 41.47 -40.12 12.36
N GLY A 123 42.66 -39.86 12.89
CA GLY A 123 43.83 -39.50 12.09
C GLY A 123 45.03 -40.35 12.36
N GLN A 124 46.13 -40.00 11.71
CA GLN A 124 47.49 -40.53 12.00
C GLN A 124 48.34 -39.39 12.53
N VAL A 125 49.02 -39.65 13.65
CA VAL A 125 49.95 -38.69 14.25
C VAL A 125 51.36 -39.26 14.11
N TYR A 126 52.28 -38.42 13.64
CA TYR A 126 53.70 -38.75 13.58
C TYR A 126 54.35 -38.39 14.90
N LEU A 127 54.87 -39.43 15.61
CA LEU A 127 55.53 -39.25 16.87
C LEU A 127 56.77 -40.19 16.94
N ALA A 128 57.91 -39.62 17.31
CA ALA A 128 59.15 -40.42 17.49
C ALA A 128 59.44 -41.34 16.30
N ASP A 129 59.52 -40.84 15.08
CA ASP A 129 59.82 -41.51 13.81
C ASP A 129 58.80 -42.56 13.32
N ARG A 130 57.59 -42.63 13.91
CA ARG A 130 56.51 -43.54 13.47
C ARG A 130 55.14 -42.83 13.39
N PHE A 131 54.29 -43.40 12.55
CA PHE A 131 52.89 -43.00 12.47
C PHE A 131 52.03 -43.88 13.40
N PHE A 132 51.23 -43.22 14.25
CA PHE A 132 50.31 -43.90 15.15
C PHE A 132 48.87 -43.48 14.76
N ARG A 133 47.93 -44.43 14.77
CA ARG A 133 46.51 -44.16 14.66
C ARG A 133 46.00 -43.53 15.95
N GLN A 134 45.37 -42.39 15.84
CA GLN A 134 44.71 -41.69 16.93
C GLN A 134 43.26 -41.55 16.63
N THR A 135 42.40 -41.80 17.58
CA THR A 135 40.97 -41.46 17.54
C THR A 135 40.72 -40.54 18.72
N ILE A 136 40.24 -39.33 18.44
CA ILE A 136 39.86 -38.34 19.45
C ILE A 136 38.38 -38.14 19.31
N GLY A 137 37.66 -38.34 20.42
CA GLY A 137 36.30 -37.86 20.57
C GLY A 137 36.35 -36.53 21.31
N ASP A 138 35.70 -35.54 20.80
CA ASP A 138 35.57 -34.22 21.40
C ASP A 138 34.09 -33.89 21.69
N PHE A 139 33.86 -33.30 22.81
CA PHE A 139 32.64 -32.65 23.16
C PHE A 139 32.99 -31.27 23.71
N GLU A 140 32.50 -30.24 23.06
CA GLU A 140 32.74 -28.87 23.50
C GLU A 140 31.47 -28.03 23.51
N VAL A 141 31.41 -27.14 24.48
CA VAL A 141 30.42 -26.08 24.56
C VAL A 141 31.20 -24.77 24.57
N VAL A 142 30.94 -23.96 23.54
CA VAL A 142 31.65 -22.68 23.32
C VAL A 142 30.65 -21.53 23.43
N LEU A 143 31.02 -20.51 24.21
CA LEU A 143 30.36 -19.20 24.14
C LEU A 143 31.20 -18.28 23.27
N ASN A 144 30.66 -17.79 22.18
CA ASN A 144 31.31 -16.84 21.28
C ASN A 144 30.80 -15.46 21.53
N LEU A 145 31.64 -14.57 22.05
CA LEU A 145 31.39 -13.15 22.19
C LEU A 145 32.13 -12.40 21.08
N ASN A 146 31.39 -11.58 20.30
CA ASN A 146 31.97 -10.72 19.29
C ASN A 146 31.48 -9.30 19.52
N TYR A 147 32.40 -8.35 19.55
CA TYR A 147 32.10 -6.94 19.72
C TYR A 147 33.00 -6.06 18.85
N THR A 148 32.41 -5.25 18.01
CA THR A 148 33.17 -4.25 17.26
C THR A 148 33.39 -3.04 18.14
N ILE A 149 34.62 -2.79 18.55
CA ILE A 149 34.99 -1.65 19.41
C ILE A 149 34.98 -0.37 18.59
N PHE A 150 35.64 -0.40 17.42
CA PHE A 150 35.80 0.77 16.57
C PHE A 150 35.85 0.40 15.09
N ASP A 151 35.17 1.19 14.25
CA ASP A 151 35.04 0.94 12.80
C ASP A 151 35.02 2.22 11.96
N PHE A 152 35.58 3.33 12.49
CA PHE A 152 35.64 4.64 11.81
C PHE A 152 34.31 5.16 11.27
N GLY A 153 33.20 4.75 11.89
CA GLY A 153 31.86 5.23 11.59
C GLY A 153 31.05 4.37 10.62
N ALA A 154 31.52 3.15 10.29
CA ALA A 154 30.77 2.22 9.45
C ALA A 154 29.40 1.89 10.05
N ARG A 155 29.35 1.49 11.34
CA ARG A 155 28.09 1.24 12.08
C ARG A 155 27.25 2.51 12.20
N ALA A 156 27.87 3.63 12.48
CA ALA A 156 27.14 4.90 12.57
C ALA A 156 26.50 5.27 11.22
N GLY A 157 27.16 4.99 10.11
CA GLY A 157 26.61 5.12 8.74
C GLY A 157 25.40 4.22 8.55
N ARG A 158 25.51 2.92 8.84
CA ARG A 158 24.38 1.96 8.72
C ARG A 158 23.19 2.33 9.59
N ILE A 159 23.43 2.65 10.87
CA ILE A 159 22.37 3.05 11.82
C ILE A 159 21.67 4.33 11.35
N SER A 160 22.44 5.30 10.84
CA SER A 160 21.88 6.55 10.33
C SER A 160 21.09 6.33 9.03
N ALA A 161 21.54 5.42 8.15
CA ALA A 161 20.82 5.04 6.96
C ALA A 161 19.49 4.37 7.32
N ALA A 162 19.52 3.34 8.18
CA ALA A 162 18.31 2.64 8.63
C ALA A 162 17.32 3.58 9.37
N LYS A 163 17.84 4.57 10.13
CA LYS A 163 17.00 5.60 10.76
C LYS A 163 16.27 6.45 9.70
N ALA A 164 17.00 6.89 8.68
CA ALA A 164 16.43 7.72 7.62
C ALA A 164 15.43 6.91 6.77
N GLU A 165 15.70 5.64 6.51
CA GLU A 165 14.77 4.72 5.84
C GLU A 165 13.48 4.50 6.65
N ALA A 166 13.58 4.36 7.97
CA ALA A 166 12.41 4.29 8.84
C ALA A 166 11.60 5.61 8.81
N LEU A 167 12.25 6.77 8.75
CA LEU A 167 11.56 8.06 8.58
C LEU A 167 10.90 8.16 7.19
N ALA A 168 11.56 7.69 6.13
CA ALA A 168 10.98 7.66 4.79
C ALA A 168 9.72 6.80 4.76
N ALA A 169 9.74 5.63 5.41
CA ALA A 169 8.58 4.75 5.52
C ALA A 169 7.42 5.37 6.33
N ASN A 170 7.72 6.17 7.36
CA ASN A 170 6.71 6.92 8.09
C ASN A 170 6.04 7.99 7.20
N PHE A 171 6.81 8.68 6.39
CA PHE A 171 6.25 9.64 5.43
C PHE A 171 5.44 8.94 4.33
N ALA A 172 5.90 7.77 3.85
CA ALA A 172 5.14 6.96 2.91
C ALA A 172 3.80 6.49 3.50
N PHE A 173 3.77 6.10 4.79
CA PHE A 173 2.54 5.80 5.50
C PHE A 173 1.59 7.01 5.53
N ASN A 174 2.10 8.19 5.90
CA ASN A 174 1.31 9.41 5.94
C ASN A 174 0.75 9.78 4.55
N ASP A 175 1.50 9.55 3.47
CA ASP A 175 1.03 9.79 2.11
C ASP A 175 -0.06 8.79 1.68
N THR A 176 0.11 7.50 2.03
CA THR A 176 -0.93 6.49 1.82
C THR A 176 -2.21 6.84 2.58
N HIS A 177 -2.09 7.27 3.83
CA HIS A 177 -3.21 7.69 4.66
C HIS A 177 -3.99 8.84 4.00
N ARG A 178 -3.31 9.89 3.54
CA ARG A 178 -3.92 11.00 2.78
C ARG A 178 -4.56 10.54 1.47
N SER A 179 -3.92 9.60 0.78
CA SER A 179 -4.45 9.03 -0.46
C SER A 179 -5.74 8.26 -0.24
N VAL A 180 -5.87 7.55 0.88
CA VAL A 180 -7.11 6.84 1.27
C VAL A 180 -8.22 7.85 1.54
N ILE A 181 -7.95 8.92 2.30
CA ILE A 181 -8.90 10.01 2.55
C ILE A 181 -9.40 10.58 1.22
N TYR A 182 -8.49 11.00 0.35
CA TYR A 182 -8.83 11.62 -0.93
C TYR A 182 -9.64 10.69 -1.85
N ARG A 183 -9.30 9.39 -1.91
CA ARG A 183 -10.10 8.41 -2.67
C ARG A 183 -11.50 8.21 -2.09
N THR A 184 -11.63 8.26 -0.76
CA THR A 184 -12.94 8.23 -0.10
C THR A 184 -13.77 9.46 -0.46
N GLU A 185 -13.18 10.65 -0.45
CA GLU A 185 -13.83 11.89 -0.90
C GLU A 185 -14.26 11.82 -2.35
N GLN A 186 -13.38 11.36 -3.23
CA GLN A 186 -13.71 11.19 -4.65
C GLN A 186 -14.87 10.21 -4.87
N ALA A 187 -14.85 9.06 -4.20
CA ALA A 187 -15.91 8.06 -4.30
C ALA A 187 -17.24 8.58 -3.73
N TYR A 188 -17.17 9.35 -2.63
CA TYR A 188 -18.33 10.02 -2.06
C TYR A 188 -18.95 11.03 -3.04
N TYR A 189 -18.14 11.91 -3.65
CA TYR A 189 -18.65 12.90 -4.61
C TYR A 189 -19.12 12.27 -5.91
N GLN A 190 -18.52 11.16 -6.34
CA GLN A 190 -19.01 10.38 -7.47
C GLN A 190 -20.39 9.78 -7.19
N LEU A 191 -20.62 9.26 -5.98
CA LEU A 191 -21.94 8.77 -5.57
C LEU A 191 -22.96 9.91 -5.51
N LEU A 192 -22.60 11.06 -4.96
CA LEU A 192 -23.48 12.24 -4.96
C LEU A 192 -23.84 12.70 -6.37
N ASN A 193 -22.88 12.65 -7.30
CA ASN A 193 -23.17 12.94 -8.70
C ASN A 193 -24.16 11.94 -9.29
N ALA A 194 -23.92 10.64 -9.08
CA ALA A 194 -24.78 9.59 -9.62
C ALA A 194 -26.20 9.68 -9.06
N SER A 195 -26.33 9.89 -7.75
CA SER A 195 -27.64 10.05 -7.10
C SER A 195 -28.38 11.34 -7.54
N GLY A 196 -27.64 12.43 -7.73
CA GLY A 196 -28.19 13.66 -8.29
C GLY A 196 -28.62 13.50 -9.76
N GLN A 197 -27.89 12.73 -10.56
CA GLN A 197 -28.27 12.39 -11.94
C GLN A 197 -29.53 11.51 -11.96
N GLU A 198 -29.67 10.57 -11.01
CA GLU A 198 -30.86 9.74 -10.85
C GLU A 198 -32.09 10.62 -10.54
N GLU A 199 -31.99 11.57 -9.60
CA GLU A 199 -33.07 12.49 -9.28
C GLU A 199 -33.47 13.35 -10.52
N ALA A 200 -32.47 13.82 -11.28
CA ALA A 200 -32.70 14.56 -12.53
C ALA A 200 -33.39 13.71 -13.62
N ALA A 201 -32.94 12.46 -13.81
CA ALA A 201 -33.51 11.53 -14.77
C ALA A 201 -34.95 11.13 -14.42
N ARG A 202 -35.27 10.91 -13.14
CA ARG A 202 -36.65 10.66 -12.68
C ARG A 202 -37.56 11.85 -12.95
N ALA A 203 -37.10 13.07 -12.69
CA ALA A 203 -37.84 14.28 -13.00
C ALA A 203 -38.06 14.46 -14.53
N ASN A 204 -37.06 14.08 -15.35
CA ASN A 204 -37.18 14.11 -16.80
C ASN A 204 -38.21 13.09 -17.33
N LEU A 205 -38.17 11.86 -16.77
CA LEU A 205 -39.15 10.81 -17.11
C LEU A 205 -40.58 11.26 -16.75
N SER A 206 -40.76 11.80 -15.54
CA SER A 206 -42.07 12.35 -15.11
C SER A 206 -42.60 13.43 -16.06
N ASN A 207 -41.74 14.36 -16.49
CA ASN A 207 -42.08 15.38 -17.45
C ASN A 207 -42.45 14.77 -18.82
N ALA A 208 -41.69 13.78 -19.30
CA ALA A 208 -41.98 13.12 -20.58
C ALA A 208 -43.29 12.33 -20.57
N GLN A 209 -43.60 11.68 -19.46
CA GLN A 209 -44.87 10.96 -19.26
C GLN A 209 -46.06 11.95 -19.21
N ALA A 210 -45.92 13.10 -18.57
CA ALA A 210 -46.95 14.16 -18.54
C ALA A 210 -47.21 14.71 -19.95
N VAL A 211 -46.19 14.96 -20.75
CA VAL A 211 -46.31 15.38 -22.14
C VAL A 211 -46.97 14.31 -23.01
N GLN A 212 -46.61 13.04 -22.81
CA GLN A 212 -47.22 11.91 -23.50
C GLN A 212 -48.74 11.84 -23.19
N GLN A 213 -49.11 11.92 -21.92
CA GLN A 213 -50.52 11.91 -21.49
C GLN A 213 -51.29 13.06 -22.10
N ALA A 214 -50.73 14.28 -22.07
CA ALA A 214 -51.37 15.43 -22.69
C ALA A 214 -51.57 15.26 -24.22
N ALA A 215 -50.61 14.65 -24.92
CA ALA A 215 -50.72 14.33 -26.34
C ALA A 215 -51.82 13.27 -26.63
N GLU A 216 -51.94 12.24 -25.77
CA GLU A 216 -53.00 11.21 -25.86
C GLU A 216 -54.40 11.82 -25.67
N GLU A 217 -54.59 12.69 -24.66
CA GLU A 217 -55.84 13.37 -24.40
C GLU A 217 -56.22 14.28 -25.56
N ARG A 218 -55.28 15.06 -26.09
CA ARG A 218 -55.55 15.96 -27.24
C ARG A 218 -55.86 15.17 -28.51
N LEU A 219 -55.22 14.04 -28.76
CA LEU A 219 -55.53 13.17 -29.90
C LEU A 219 -56.94 12.62 -29.78
N SER A 220 -57.39 12.17 -28.60
CA SER A 220 -58.75 11.66 -28.39
C SER A 220 -59.82 12.68 -28.65
N HIS A 221 -59.49 13.99 -28.47
CA HIS A 221 -60.37 15.13 -28.79
C HIS A 221 -60.15 15.67 -30.21
N GLY A 222 -59.30 15.03 -31.06
CA GLY A 222 -59.04 15.49 -32.42
C GLY A 222 -58.19 16.78 -32.51
N LEU A 223 -57.52 17.16 -31.42
CA LEU A 223 -56.70 18.38 -31.29
C LEU A 223 -55.21 18.14 -31.49
N ALA A 224 -54.78 16.89 -31.66
CA ALA A 224 -53.41 16.49 -31.96
C ALA A 224 -53.41 15.41 -33.06
N THR A 225 -52.26 15.13 -33.66
CA THR A 225 -52.09 14.09 -34.68
C THR A 225 -51.47 12.83 -34.12
N LEU A 226 -51.62 11.70 -34.81
CA LEU A 226 -50.94 10.44 -34.44
C LEU A 226 -49.41 10.58 -34.40
N PRO A 227 -48.73 11.26 -35.35
CA PRO A 227 -47.30 11.57 -35.23
C PRO A 227 -46.91 12.31 -33.95
N ASP A 228 -47.72 13.26 -33.46
CA ASP A 228 -47.46 13.94 -32.21
C ASP A 228 -47.45 12.95 -31.01
N LEU A 229 -48.43 12.07 -30.93
CA LEU A 229 -48.45 11.03 -29.88
C LEU A 229 -47.24 10.09 -29.97
N LEU A 230 -46.86 9.67 -31.18
CA LEU A 230 -45.71 8.77 -31.37
C LEU A 230 -44.39 9.45 -30.97
N GLU A 231 -44.22 10.75 -31.25
CA GLU A 231 -43.08 11.56 -30.80
C GLU A 231 -43.02 11.63 -29.27
N ALA A 232 -44.16 11.93 -28.61
CA ALA A 232 -44.23 11.99 -27.16
C ALA A 232 -43.93 10.62 -26.49
N ARG A 233 -44.44 9.53 -27.08
CA ARG A 233 -44.11 8.16 -26.62
C ARG A 233 -42.63 7.83 -26.80
N SER A 234 -42.02 8.22 -27.91
CA SER A 234 -40.60 8.05 -28.15
C SER A 234 -39.78 8.84 -27.12
N ALA A 235 -40.16 10.07 -26.79
CA ALA A 235 -39.47 10.86 -25.77
C ALA A 235 -39.58 10.25 -24.36
N ALA A 236 -40.75 9.68 -24.00
CA ALA A 236 -40.93 8.99 -22.73
C ALA A 236 -40.12 7.71 -22.65
N ALA A 237 -40.07 6.90 -23.72
CA ALA A 237 -39.26 5.71 -23.80
C ALA A 237 -37.75 6.03 -23.72
N GLN A 238 -37.31 7.11 -24.34
CA GLN A 238 -35.92 7.59 -24.25
C GLN A 238 -35.56 7.98 -22.80
N ALA A 239 -36.43 8.72 -22.11
CA ALA A 239 -36.23 9.12 -20.73
C ALA A 239 -36.19 7.92 -19.78
N GLU A 240 -37.00 6.89 -20.02
CA GLU A 240 -36.94 5.59 -19.28
C GLU A 240 -35.62 4.90 -19.52
N TYR A 241 -35.16 4.82 -20.76
CA TYR A 241 -33.85 4.21 -21.10
C TYR A 241 -32.70 4.94 -20.38
N GLU A 242 -32.71 6.26 -20.37
CA GLU A 242 -31.71 7.10 -19.69
C GLU A 242 -31.76 6.88 -18.18
N LEU A 243 -32.93 6.76 -17.56
CA LEU A 243 -33.05 6.43 -16.13
C LEU A 243 -32.40 5.09 -15.79
N GLN A 244 -32.63 4.05 -16.60
CA GLN A 244 -32.00 2.74 -16.37
C GLN A 244 -30.47 2.79 -16.45
N ALA A 245 -29.92 3.58 -17.36
CA ALA A 245 -28.47 3.79 -17.47
C ALA A 245 -27.89 4.49 -16.22
N VAL A 246 -28.60 5.50 -15.69
CA VAL A 246 -28.18 6.24 -14.49
C VAL A 246 -28.29 5.39 -13.23
N LEU A 247 -29.34 4.55 -13.10
CA LEU A 247 -29.45 3.60 -11.98
C LEU A 247 -28.25 2.63 -11.93
N GLY A 248 -27.86 2.11 -13.09
CA GLY A 248 -26.65 1.26 -13.16
C GLY A 248 -25.37 2.00 -12.79
N ALA A 249 -25.24 3.27 -13.17
CA ALA A 249 -24.10 4.10 -12.78
C ALA A 249 -24.07 4.39 -11.28
N GLU A 250 -25.22 4.56 -10.64
CA GLU A 250 -25.34 4.75 -9.19
C GLU A 250 -24.95 3.49 -8.43
N GLU A 251 -25.36 2.30 -8.87
CA GLU A 251 -24.93 1.03 -8.28
C GLU A 251 -23.40 0.86 -8.34
N ILE A 252 -22.77 1.23 -9.46
CA ILE A 252 -21.31 1.22 -9.61
C ILE A 252 -20.67 2.22 -8.63
N ALA A 253 -21.22 3.42 -8.48
CA ALA A 253 -20.71 4.43 -7.57
C ALA A 253 -20.81 3.99 -6.10
N HIS A 254 -21.88 3.29 -5.71
CA HIS A 254 -22.01 2.64 -4.41
C HIS A 254 -20.90 1.60 -4.19
N GLY A 255 -20.65 0.75 -5.18
CA GLY A 255 -19.55 -0.23 -5.12
C GLY A 255 -18.17 0.43 -4.98
N ASN A 256 -17.93 1.55 -5.68
CA ASN A 256 -16.68 2.30 -5.58
C ASN A 256 -16.49 2.93 -4.20
N LEU A 257 -17.56 3.46 -3.60
CA LEU A 257 -17.49 3.99 -2.23
C LEU A 257 -17.21 2.86 -1.22
N ALA A 258 -17.90 1.73 -1.33
CA ALA A 258 -17.65 0.57 -0.48
C ALA A 258 -16.18 0.11 -0.58
N ASN A 259 -15.64 0.04 -1.79
CA ASN A 259 -14.23 -0.31 -2.01
C ASN A 259 -13.27 0.73 -1.40
N ALA A 260 -13.55 2.02 -1.53
CA ALA A 260 -12.73 3.08 -0.91
C ALA A 260 -12.71 3.00 0.63
N LEU A 261 -13.80 2.50 1.23
CA LEU A 261 -13.92 2.24 2.67
C LEU A 261 -13.28 0.91 3.10
N GLY A 262 -12.80 0.09 2.16
CA GLY A 262 -12.24 -1.22 2.43
C GLY A 262 -13.28 -2.30 2.75
N THR A 263 -14.50 -2.18 2.23
CA THR A 263 -15.58 -3.16 2.42
C THR A 263 -16.09 -3.73 1.10
N ILE A 264 -16.95 -4.74 1.19
CA ILE A 264 -17.51 -5.41 0.00
C ILE A 264 -18.52 -4.53 -0.73
N PRO A 265 -18.59 -4.58 -2.07
CA PRO A 265 -19.47 -3.73 -2.89
C PRO A 265 -20.97 -3.83 -2.59
N GLN A 266 -21.44 -4.96 -2.06
CA GLN A 266 -22.85 -5.18 -1.72
C GLN A 266 -23.31 -4.44 -0.43
N THR A 267 -22.42 -3.71 0.22
CA THR A 267 -22.74 -2.96 1.43
C THR A 267 -23.58 -1.73 1.06
N ALA A 268 -24.82 -1.68 1.53
CA ALA A 268 -25.69 -0.53 1.33
C ALA A 268 -25.27 0.63 2.25
N ILE A 269 -24.70 1.68 1.67
CA ILE A 269 -24.24 2.87 2.39
C ILE A 269 -25.10 4.05 1.91
N ARG A 270 -25.86 4.67 2.82
CA ARG A 270 -26.59 5.88 2.54
C ARG A 270 -25.73 7.10 2.83
N VAL A 271 -25.76 8.08 1.95
CA VAL A 271 -25.01 9.33 2.08
C VAL A 271 -25.97 10.52 2.15
N GLN A 272 -25.51 11.63 2.72
CA GLN A 272 -26.28 12.87 2.72
C GLN A 272 -26.50 13.37 1.28
N PRO A 273 -27.71 13.81 0.91
CA PRO A 273 -27.99 14.25 -0.46
C PRO A 273 -27.25 15.56 -0.81
N LEU A 274 -26.90 15.72 -2.10
CA LEU A 274 -26.14 16.87 -2.62
C LEU A 274 -26.77 18.23 -2.24
N ARG A 275 -28.09 18.32 -2.17
CA ARG A 275 -28.84 19.56 -1.83
C ARG A 275 -28.55 20.06 -0.40
N GLU A 276 -28.11 19.21 0.50
CA GLU A 276 -27.81 19.56 1.91
C GLU A 276 -26.38 20.06 2.09
N LEU A 277 -25.53 19.93 1.05
CA LEU A 277 -24.14 20.34 1.12
C LEU A 277 -23.96 21.82 0.75
N THR A 278 -23.19 22.53 1.58
CA THR A 278 -22.79 23.90 1.28
C THR A 278 -21.63 23.90 0.28
N ILE A 279 -21.86 24.46 -0.90
CA ILE A 279 -20.84 24.54 -1.95
C ILE A 279 -20.24 25.94 -1.94
N PRO A 280 -18.90 26.07 -1.75
CA PRO A 280 -18.22 27.37 -1.76
C PRO A 280 -18.43 28.10 -3.09
N GLY A 281 -18.60 29.44 -3.02
CA GLY A 281 -18.72 30.28 -4.21
C GLY A 281 -17.39 30.88 -4.68
N THR A 282 -16.42 30.98 -3.79
CA THR A 282 -15.11 31.62 -4.02
C THR A 282 -13.99 30.82 -3.41
N ILE A 283 -12.79 31.06 -3.87
CA ILE A 283 -11.55 30.55 -3.30
C ILE A 283 -10.89 31.70 -2.55
N ASP A 284 -10.68 31.54 -1.25
CA ASP A 284 -9.99 32.56 -0.42
C ASP A 284 -8.47 32.43 -0.51
N ASP A 285 -7.97 31.29 -0.98
CA ASP A 285 -6.55 30.96 -1.04
C ASP A 285 -5.91 31.36 -2.38
N THR A 286 -4.66 31.78 -2.33
CA THR A 286 -3.90 32.06 -3.54
C THR A 286 -3.13 30.81 -4.00
N VAL A 287 -2.89 30.69 -5.29
CA VAL A 287 -2.09 29.56 -5.84
C VAL A 287 -0.70 29.50 -5.21
N ASN A 288 -0.10 30.63 -4.90
CA ASN A 288 1.25 30.67 -4.28
C ASN A 288 1.21 30.13 -2.85
N SER A 289 0.21 30.48 -2.04
CA SER A 289 0.10 29.94 -0.68
C SER A 289 -0.18 28.46 -0.66
N ALA A 290 -1.00 27.95 -1.59
CA ALA A 290 -1.22 26.51 -1.75
C ALA A 290 0.07 25.78 -2.18
N MET A 291 0.85 26.38 -3.06
CA MET A 291 2.14 25.84 -3.50
C MET A 291 3.18 25.82 -2.37
N ASP A 292 3.27 26.90 -1.59
CA ASP A 292 4.20 26.97 -0.45
C ASP A 292 3.85 25.92 0.61
N ARG A 293 2.56 25.72 0.91
CA ARG A 293 2.13 24.64 1.81
C ARG A 293 2.48 23.26 1.26
N ALA A 294 2.20 23.01 -0.02
CA ALA A 294 2.52 21.73 -0.65
C ALA A 294 4.02 21.40 -0.54
N LEU A 295 4.88 22.35 -0.85
CA LEU A 295 6.34 22.17 -0.78
C LEU A 295 6.88 22.04 0.65
N ALA A 296 6.14 22.51 1.66
CA ALA A 296 6.52 22.40 3.06
C ALA A 296 6.00 21.13 3.76
N GLN A 297 4.82 20.65 3.38
CA GLN A 297 4.08 19.69 4.21
C GLN A 297 3.80 18.34 3.51
N ARG A 298 3.92 18.23 2.19
CA ARG A 298 3.61 16.99 1.48
C ARG A 298 4.52 15.83 1.91
N PRO A 299 3.95 14.72 2.39
CA PRO A 299 4.73 13.59 2.89
C PRO A 299 5.57 12.91 1.80
N ASP A 300 5.11 12.84 0.55
CA ASP A 300 5.87 12.26 -0.57
C ASP A 300 7.17 13.02 -0.84
N LEU A 301 7.17 14.36 -0.74
CA LEU A 301 8.40 15.16 -0.83
C LEU A 301 9.29 14.95 0.40
N LEU A 302 8.73 14.92 1.61
CA LEU A 302 9.48 14.70 2.84
C LEU A 302 10.11 13.29 2.85
N GLN A 303 9.45 12.29 2.28
CA GLN A 303 10.02 10.97 2.04
C GLN A 303 11.29 11.07 1.18
N ARG A 304 11.26 11.80 0.05
CA ARG A 304 12.45 11.98 -0.81
C ARG A 304 13.61 12.66 -0.08
N VAL A 305 13.31 13.60 0.80
CA VAL A 305 14.33 14.23 1.65
C VAL A 305 14.95 13.21 2.62
N ALA A 306 14.16 12.32 3.19
CA ALA A 306 14.66 11.25 4.04
C ALA A 306 15.51 10.22 3.25
N ASP A 307 15.13 9.90 2.00
CA ASP A 307 15.91 9.05 1.10
C ASP A 307 17.30 9.63 0.81
N VAL A 308 17.42 10.96 0.61
CA VAL A 308 18.72 11.64 0.48
C VAL A 308 19.55 11.51 1.76
N GLN A 309 18.92 11.63 2.94
CA GLN A 309 19.63 11.43 4.21
C GLN A 309 20.15 10.00 4.35
N ALA A 310 19.38 9.00 3.95
CA ALA A 310 19.78 7.60 3.92
C ALA A 310 20.99 7.39 2.97
N ALA A 311 20.93 7.94 1.76
CA ALA A 311 22.02 7.87 0.79
C ALA A 311 23.30 8.53 1.31
N LYS A 312 23.21 9.72 1.93
CA LYS A 312 24.36 10.39 2.56
C LYS A 312 24.97 9.59 3.72
N ALA A 313 24.14 8.88 4.47
CA ALA A 313 24.61 7.99 5.53
C ALA A 313 25.35 6.76 4.95
N ARG A 314 24.90 6.21 3.84
CA ARG A 314 25.59 5.11 3.12
C ARG A 314 26.94 5.56 2.54
N VAL A 315 27.09 6.83 2.10
CA VAL A 315 28.40 7.38 1.74
C VAL A 315 29.37 7.37 2.93
N LYS A 316 28.90 7.72 4.15
CA LYS A 316 29.74 7.64 5.37
C LYS A 316 30.18 6.22 5.64
N GLU A 317 29.30 5.23 5.49
CA GLU A 317 29.62 3.81 5.60
C GLU A 317 30.69 3.40 4.57
N ALA A 318 30.50 3.77 3.28
CA ALA A 318 31.46 3.45 2.23
C ALA A 318 32.84 4.07 2.48
N ARG A 319 32.91 5.29 3.00
CA ARG A 319 34.16 5.95 3.40
C ARG A 319 34.85 5.25 4.55
N ALA A 320 34.11 4.74 5.51
CA ALA A 320 34.68 4.02 6.67
C ALA A 320 35.43 2.74 6.23
N ALA A 321 35.05 2.13 5.11
CA ALA A 321 35.75 0.95 4.57
C ALA A 321 37.21 1.18 4.16
N TYR A 322 37.68 2.43 4.09
CA TYR A 322 39.11 2.74 3.86
C TYR A 322 39.95 2.61 5.11
N TYR A 323 39.36 2.54 6.26
CA TYR A 323 40.01 2.50 7.57
C TYR A 323 39.95 1.10 8.19
N PRO A 324 40.84 0.77 9.14
CA PRO A 324 40.80 -0.50 9.85
C PRO A 324 39.61 -0.59 10.80
N SER A 325 39.15 -1.80 11.10
CA SER A 325 38.20 -2.05 12.18
C SER A 325 38.88 -2.79 13.32
N LEU A 326 38.54 -2.45 14.57
CA LEU A 326 38.98 -3.11 15.77
C LEU A 326 37.84 -3.89 16.39
N ASN A 327 38.00 -5.22 16.47
CA ASN A 327 37.03 -6.13 17.05
C ASN A 327 37.59 -6.80 18.28
N PHE A 328 36.77 -7.01 19.29
CA PHE A 328 37.04 -7.85 20.43
C PHE A 328 36.27 -9.15 20.28
N THR A 329 37.01 -10.29 20.48
CA THR A 329 36.43 -11.62 20.48
C THR A 329 36.82 -12.33 21.75
N ALA A 330 35.88 -13.09 22.33
CA ALA A 330 36.18 -13.99 23.46
C ALA A 330 35.40 -15.30 23.26
N SER A 331 36.07 -16.43 23.49
CA SER A 331 35.50 -17.74 23.27
C SER A 331 35.83 -18.69 24.45
N PRO A 332 35.26 -18.45 25.67
CA PRO A 332 35.37 -19.44 26.74
C PRO A 332 34.68 -20.74 26.31
N THR A 333 35.38 -21.85 26.51
CA THR A 333 34.99 -23.18 26.05
C THR A 333 35.06 -24.16 27.20
N VAL A 334 34.03 -24.94 27.40
CA VAL A 334 34.10 -26.17 28.24
C VAL A 334 34.31 -27.31 27.27
N GLN A 335 35.44 -28.00 27.42
CA GLN A 335 35.87 -29.06 26.52
C GLN A 335 36.07 -30.39 27.28
N SER A 336 35.62 -31.48 26.68
CA SER A 336 35.88 -32.83 27.13
C SER A 336 36.44 -33.63 25.94
N LEU A 337 37.67 -34.11 26.11
CA LEU A 337 38.40 -34.89 25.10
C LEU A 337 38.55 -36.31 25.54
N TYR A 338 38.32 -37.25 24.64
CA TYR A 338 38.57 -38.69 24.79
C TYR A 338 39.59 -39.11 23.73
N GLY A 339 40.72 -39.64 24.15
CA GLY A 339 41.78 -40.09 23.24
C GLY A 339 41.99 -41.56 23.28
N LEU A 340 42.03 -42.23 22.12
CA LEU A 340 42.49 -43.60 21.96
C LEU A 340 43.68 -43.56 21.01
N GLN A 341 44.91 -43.84 21.56
CA GLN A 341 46.08 -44.01 20.74
C GLN A 341 46.51 -45.52 20.73
N GLN A 342 47.09 -45.92 19.65
CA GLN A 342 47.43 -47.34 19.42
C GLN A 342 48.42 -47.94 20.48
N GLN A 343 49.16 -47.09 21.19
CA GLN A 343 50.16 -47.50 22.21
C GLN A 343 49.80 -47.02 23.63
N PHE A 344 48.78 -46.22 23.81
CA PHE A 344 48.40 -45.69 25.13
C PHE A 344 46.95 -46.02 25.44
N PRO A 345 46.64 -46.40 26.71
CA PRO A 345 45.25 -46.62 27.10
C PRO A 345 44.44 -45.35 27.04
N TRP A 346 43.11 -45.49 27.05
CA TRP A 346 42.16 -44.42 27.06
C TRP A 346 42.57 -43.26 27.97
N GLY A 347 42.70 -42.06 27.39
CA GLY A 347 42.81 -40.81 28.14
C GLY A 347 41.56 -40.00 28.02
N GLN A 348 41.13 -39.44 29.11
CA GLN A 348 40.05 -38.44 29.13
C GLN A 348 40.57 -37.20 29.85
N THR A 349 40.33 -36.06 29.26
CA THR A 349 40.55 -34.79 29.91
C THR A 349 39.31 -33.91 29.71
N ALA A 350 38.94 -33.16 30.76
CA ALA A 350 37.89 -32.16 30.70
C ALA A 350 38.36 -30.93 31.43
N GLY A 351 38.01 -29.78 30.88
CA GLY A 351 38.42 -28.52 31.46
C GLY A 351 37.86 -27.30 30.76
N LEU A 352 38.17 -26.17 31.36
CA LEU A 352 37.95 -24.88 30.76
C LEU A 352 39.09 -24.53 29.81
N ALA A 353 38.77 -24.22 28.61
CA ALA A 353 39.66 -23.68 27.58
C ALA A 353 39.08 -22.35 27.06
N GLY A 354 39.79 -21.69 26.19
CA GLY A 354 39.29 -20.53 25.52
C GLY A 354 40.30 -19.39 25.42
N GLY A 355 39.94 -18.36 24.75
CA GLY A 355 40.79 -17.21 24.53
C GLY A 355 40.00 -15.92 24.34
N MET A 356 40.70 -14.80 24.51
CA MET A 356 40.22 -13.49 24.15
C MET A 356 41.26 -12.79 23.28
N ALA A 357 40.80 -12.02 22.32
CA ALA A 357 41.68 -11.31 21.38
C ALA A 357 41.09 -10.01 20.90
N PHE A 358 41.97 -9.06 20.69
CA PHE A 358 41.69 -7.86 19.90
C PHE A 358 42.16 -8.11 18.47
N LYS A 359 41.25 -7.99 17.51
CA LYS A 359 41.54 -8.26 16.10
C LYS A 359 41.39 -6.97 15.30
N LEU A 360 42.53 -6.48 14.76
CA LEU A 360 42.54 -5.38 13.81
C LEU A 360 42.41 -5.91 12.38
N ASN A 361 41.37 -5.53 11.68
CA ASN A 361 41.16 -5.91 10.28
C ASN A 361 41.32 -4.65 9.42
N TRP A 362 42.25 -4.69 8.47
CA TRP A 362 42.45 -3.62 7.50
C TRP A 362 42.75 -4.20 6.14
N THR A 363 41.89 -3.88 5.19
CA THR A 363 42.08 -4.29 3.79
C THR A 363 43.01 -3.30 3.11
N VAL A 364 44.26 -3.65 2.85
CA VAL A 364 45.25 -2.76 2.24
C VAL A 364 45.00 -2.61 0.72
N PHE A 365 44.70 -3.71 0.04
CA PHE A 365 44.43 -3.72 -1.39
C PHE A 365 43.21 -4.59 -1.71
N ASP A 366 42.31 -4.09 -2.58
CA ASP A 366 41.07 -4.77 -2.96
C ASP A 366 40.73 -4.60 -4.46
N GLY A 367 41.72 -4.32 -5.30
CA GLY A 367 41.48 -4.15 -6.74
C GLY A 367 40.59 -2.95 -7.08
N LYS A 368 40.60 -1.87 -6.27
CA LYS A 368 39.76 -0.65 -6.39
C LYS A 368 38.28 -0.84 -6.02
N ALA A 369 37.91 -1.96 -5.39
CA ALA A 369 36.50 -2.19 -5.01
C ALA A 369 35.95 -1.09 -4.11
N ARG A 370 36.70 -0.62 -3.09
CA ARG A 370 36.30 0.46 -2.19
C ARG A 370 36.09 1.79 -2.94
N LYS A 371 36.99 2.10 -3.88
CA LYS A 371 36.87 3.33 -4.71
C LYS A 371 35.57 3.32 -5.49
N ASN A 372 35.27 2.19 -6.15
CA ASN A 372 34.06 2.09 -6.97
C ASN A 372 32.79 2.06 -6.10
N ARG A 373 32.81 1.41 -4.90
CA ARG A 373 31.66 1.47 -3.95
C ARG A 373 31.41 2.88 -3.44
N LEU A 374 32.48 3.64 -3.16
CA LEU A 374 32.30 5.05 -2.75
C LEU A 374 31.73 5.88 -3.88
N ALA A 375 32.26 5.77 -5.10
CA ALA A 375 31.73 6.47 -6.27
C ALA A 375 30.28 6.10 -6.57
N GLN A 376 29.92 4.83 -6.42
CA GLN A 376 28.53 4.36 -6.52
C GLN A 376 27.63 5.02 -5.47
N ALA A 377 28.06 5.04 -4.20
CA ALA A 377 27.29 5.66 -3.13
C ALA A 377 27.11 7.19 -3.34
N GLU A 378 28.15 7.87 -3.84
CA GLU A 378 28.09 9.29 -4.18
C GLU A 378 27.16 9.56 -5.37
N ALA A 379 27.16 8.72 -6.40
CA ALA A 379 26.22 8.80 -7.51
C ALA A 379 24.76 8.62 -7.07
N ILE A 380 24.48 7.70 -6.14
CA ILE A 380 23.14 7.51 -5.55
C ILE A 380 22.68 8.77 -4.80
N VAL A 381 23.57 9.50 -4.12
CA VAL A 381 23.20 10.79 -3.48
C VAL A 381 22.80 11.81 -4.54
N HIS A 382 23.58 11.96 -5.62
CA HIS A 382 23.24 12.90 -6.71
C HIS A 382 21.93 12.53 -7.40
N GLU A 383 21.69 11.24 -7.61
CA GLU A 383 20.41 10.75 -8.13
C GLU A 383 19.23 11.13 -7.21
N ALA A 384 19.35 10.85 -5.90
CA ALA A 384 18.31 11.18 -4.93
C ALA A 384 18.07 12.71 -4.83
N GLU A 385 19.13 13.53 -4.90
CA GLU A 385 19.01 14.99 -4.93
C GLU A 385 18.34 15.51 -6.22
N ALA A 386 18.60 14.87 -7.36
CA ALA A 386 17.93 15.18 -8.61
C ALA A 386 16.43 14.79 -8.53
N GLN A 387 16.12 13.67 -7.90
CA GLN A 387 14.73 13.20 -7.70
C GLN A 387 13.90 14.19 -6.86
N ILE A 388 14.50 14.85 -5.85
CA ILE A 388 13.81 15.93 -5.12
C ILE A 388 13.40 17.06 -6.06
N ARG A 389 14.28 17.49 -6.98
CA ARG A 389 13.95 18.56 -7.95
C ARG A 389 12.79 18.15 -8.84
N VAL A 390 12.85 16.94 -9.41
CA VAL A 390 11.75 16.39 -10.22
C VAL A 390 10.43 16.39 -9.42
N SER A 391 10.45 15.92 -8.19
CA SER A 391 9.25 15.89 -7.33
C SER A 391 8.72 17.29 -7.03
N ARG A 392 9.59 18.27 -6.78
CA ARG A 392 9.16 19.67 -6.55
C ARG A 392 8.49 20.30 -7.77
N ASP A 393 9.07 20.08 -8.96
CA ASP A 393 8.50 20.59 -10.21
C ASP A 393 7.15 19.94 -10.50
N GLN A 394 7.02 18.64 -10.25
CA GLN A 394 5.79 17.90 -10.39
C GLN A 394 4.70 18.41 -9.41
N ILE A 395 5.05 18.59 -8.14
CA ILE A 395 4.14 19.14 -7.11
C ILE A 395 3.65 20.53 -7.50
N ALA A 396 4.55 21.40 -7.98
CA ALA A 396 4.17 22.74 -8.42
C ALA A 396 3.15 22.70 -9.58
N ASN A 397 3.38 21.82 -10.56
CA ASN A 397 2.45 21.61 -11.67
C ASN A 397 1.10 21.03 -11.21
N GLU A 398 1.12 20.07 -10.29
CA GLU A 398 -0.12 19.46 -9.75
C GLU A 398 -0.97 20.48 -9.00
N VAL A 399 -0.37 21.33 -8.17
CA VAL A 399 -1.09 22.39 -7.44
C VAL A 399 -1.65 23.43 -8.40
N TRP A 400 -0.84 23.85 -9.39
CA TRP A 400 -1.29 24.78 -10.42
C TRP A 400 -2.48 24.27 -11.21
N ALA A 401 -2.43 23.01 -11.66
CA ALA A 401 -3.52 22.38 -12.39
C ALA A 401 -4.78 22.30 -11.53
N ALA A 402 -4.68 21.79 -10.30
CA ALA A 402 -5.82 21.66 -9.39
C ALA A 402 -6.46 23.02 -9.06
N TYR A 403 -5.66 24.07 -8.89
CA TYR A 403 -6.16 25.44 -8.69
C TYR A 403 -6.91 25.98 -9.92
N SER A 404 -6.36 25.73 -11.12
CA SER A 404 -6.98 26.13 -12.38
C SER A 404 -8.30 25.38 -12.63
N ASP A 405 -8.32 24.08 -12.32
CA ASP A 405 -9.51 23.25 -12.45
C ASP A 405 -10.63 23.71 -11.50
N LEU A 406 -10.29 24.05 -10.26
CA LEU A 406 -11.27 24.58 -9.30
C LEU A 406 -11.84 25.93 -9.76
N ASN A 407 -11.00 26.85 -10.24
CA ASN A 407 -11.48 28.12 -10.81
C ASN A 407 -12.41 27.92 -12.00
N THR A 408 -12.10 26.96 -12.87
CA THR A 408 -12.93 26.60 -14.01
C THR A 408 -14.27 26.01 -13.53
N ALA A 409 -14.26 25.08 -12.57
CA ALA A 409 -15.45 24.46 -12.02
C ALA A 409 -16.38 25.49 -11.36
N LEU A 410 -15.85 26.47 -10.64
CA LEU A 410 -16.66 27.55 -10.04
C LEU A 410 -17.40 28.37 -11.11
N ARG A 411 -16.72 28.76 -12.19
CA ARG A 411 -17.35 29.51 -13.32
C ARG A 411 -18.35 28.64 -14.07
N GLN A 412 -18.06 27.37 -14.28
CA GLN A 412 -19.00 26.43 -14.92
C GLN A 412 -20.25 26.24 -14.09
N ARG A 413 -20.12 26.17 -12.75
CA ARG A 413 -21.29 26.09 -11.85
C ARG A 413 -22.19 27.30 -11.97
N GLU A 414 -21.63 28.52 -12.00
CA GLU A 414 -22.39 29.74 -12.18
C GLU A 414 -23.19 29.74 -13.51
N ALA A 415 -22.51 29.34 -14.59
CA ALA A 415 -23.13 29.20 -15.90
C ALA A 415 -24.20 28.09 -15.94
N ALA A 416 -23.96 26.93 -15.28
CA ALA A 416 -24.92 25.85 -15.21
C ALA A 416 -26.18 26.22 -14.43
N THR A 417 -26.05 26.97 -13.35
CA THR A 417 -27.21 27.50 -12.59
C THR A 417 -28.08 28.44 -13.45
N ALA A 418 -27.44 29.35 -14.17
CA ALA A 418 -28.16 30.24 -15.10
C ALA A 418 -28.83 29.46 -16.25
N LEU A 419 -28.16 28.45 -16.78
CA LEU A 419 -28.70 27.56 -17.81
C LEU A 419 -29.94 26.83 -17.31
N LEU A 420 -29.87 26.24 -16.09
CA LEU A 420 -30.99 25.51 -15.50
C LEU A 420 -32.23 26.42 -15.31
N GLU A 421 -32.02 27.63 -14.80
CA GLU A 421 -33.09 28.60 -14.62
C GLU A 421 -33.75 29.01 -15.96
N ALA A 422 -32.92 29.31 -16.96
CA ALA A 422 -33.43 29.69 -18.29
C ALA A 422 -34.15 28.53 -18.98
N ALA A 423 -33.59 27.32 -18.92
CA ALA A 423 -34.21 26.13 -19.50
C ALA A 423 -35.53 25.75 -18.81
N GLY A 424 -35.60 25.90 -17.48
CA GLY A 424 -36.84 25.69 -16.71
C GLY A 424 -37.95 26.63 -17.18
N ARG A 425 -37.68 27.93 -17.20
CA ARG A 425 -38.64 28.94 -17.67
C ARG A 425 -39.05 28.72 -19.13
N SER A 426 -38.12 28.30 -19.99
CA SER A 426 -38.41 27.99 -21.40
C SER A 426 -39.34 26.78 -21.55
N TYR A 427 -39.13 25.74 -20.77
CA TYR A 427 -39.98 24.55 -20.77
C TYR A 427 -41.39 24.88 -20.27
N ASP A 428 -41.51 25.59 -19.14
CA ASP A 428 -42.81 25.98 -18.57
C ASP A 428 -43.60 26.81 -19.58
N ALA A 429 -42.97 27.80 -20.20
CA ALA A 429 -43.60 28.65 -21.21
C ALA A 429 -44.01 27.86 -22.49
N ALA A 430 -43.18 26.89 -22.93
CA ALA A 430 -43.47 26.04 -24.07
C ALA A 430 -44.67 25.12 -23.79
N LEU A 431 -44.73 24.53 -22.61
CA LEU A 431 -45.78 23.62 -22.17
C LEU A 431 -47.12 24.37 -22.02
N GLU A 432 -47.08 25.54 -21.40
CA GLU A 432 -48.29 26.39 -21.26
C GLU A 432 -48.83 26.83 -22.63
N SER A 433 -47.95 27.31 -23.53
CA SER A 433 -48.32 27.69 -24.88
C SER A 433 -48.89 26.53 -25.71
N TYR A 434 -48.34 25.31 -25.52
CA TYR A 434 -48.88 24.09 -26.15
C TYR A 434 -50.30 23.78 -25.63
N ASN A 435 -50.50 23.88 -24.32
CA ASN A 435 -51.81 23.62 -23.71
C ASN A 435 -52.88 24.57 -24.24
N TYR A 436 -52.53 25.84 -24.55
CA TYR A 436 -53.44 26.82 -25.21
C TYR A 436 -53.52 26.67 -26.75
N GLY A 437 -52.82 25.72 -27.34
CA GLY A 437 -52.79 25.49 -28.79
C GLY A 437 -51.99 26.52 -29.60
N LEU A 438 -51.15 27.33 -28.93
CA LEU A 438 -50.32 28.39 -29.53
C LEU A 438 -48.99 27.87 -30.06
N ARG A 439 -48.54 26.71 -29.60
CA ARG A 439 -47.30 26.03 -30.03
C ARG A 439 -47.56 24.56 -30.35
N ASN A 440 -46.66 23.96 -31.13
CA ASN A 440 -46.69 22.54 -31.48
C ASN A 440 -45.95 21.68 -30.42
N LEU A 441 -46.12 20.36 -30.47
CA LEU A 441 -45.50 19.43 -29.57
C LEU A 441 -43.95 19.42 -29.71
N LEU A 442 -43.41 19.65 -30.92
CA LEU A 442 -42.01 19.68 -31.20
C LEU A 442 -41.28 20.76 -30.39
N ASP A 443 -41.89 21.93 -30.20
CA ASP A 443 -41.35 23.00 -29.36
C ASP A 443 -41.26 22.58 -27.88
N VAL A 444 -42.27 21.84 -27.38
CA VAL A 444 -42.28 21.32 -25.99
C VAL A 444 -41.21 20.27 -25.80
N THR A 445 -41.10 19.30 -26.73
CA THR A 445 -40.10 18.23 -26.65
C THR A 445 -38.68 18.78 -26.76
N ALA A 446 -38.46 19.81 -27.59
CA ALA A 446 -37.16 20.49 -27.67
C ALA A 446 -36.82 21.23 -26.37
N ALA A 447 -37.74 21.97 -25.77
CA ALA A 447 -37.55 22.64 -24.49
C ALA A 447 -37.34 21.64 -23.35
N GLN A 448 -38.05 20.51 -23.36
CA GLN A 448 -37.89 19.42 -22.40
C GLN A 448 -36.50 18.81 -22.48
N ARG A 449 -35.96 18.51 -23.68
CA ARG A 449 -34.59 18.01 -23.88
C ARG A 449 -33.55 18.98 -23.33
N THR A 450 -33.77 20.29 -23.58
CA THR A 450 -32.88 21.34 -23.06
C THR A 450 -32.90 21.39 -21.53
N LEU A 451 -34.10 21.29 -20.91
CA LEU A 451 -34.23 21.25 -19.46
C LEU A 451 -33.59 19.97 -18.85
N ALA A 452 -33.78 18.82 -19.49
CA ALA A 452 -33.15 17.58 -19.08
C ALA A 452 -31.61 17.69 -19.06
N GLN A 453 -31.04 18.24 -20.15
CA GLN A 453 -29.61 18.51 -20.24
C GLN A 453 -29.11 19.52 -19.20
N ALA A 454 -29.87 20.56 -18.95
CA ALA A 454 -29.55 21.61 -17.97
C ALA A 454 -29.53 21.06 -16.53
N ARG A 455 -30.51 20.21 -16.17
CA ARG A 455 -30.53 19.51 -14.85
C ARG A 455 -29.29 18.63 -14.65
N SER A 456 -28.98 17.80 -15.64
CA SER A 456 -27.78 16.94 -15.61
C SER A 456 -26.51 17.78 -15.50
N THR A 457 -26.41 18.89 -16.25
CA THR A 457 -25.26 19.80 -16.22
C THR A 457 -25.11 20.50 -14.86
N ASP A 458 -26.21 20.93 -14.22
CA ASP A 458 -26.17 21.55 -12.90
C ASP A 458 -25.68 20.59 -11.82
N VAL A 459 -26.15 19.33 -11.80
CA VAL A 459 -25.67 18.28 -10.89
C VAL A 459 -24.19 18.06 -11.07
N LEU A 460 -23.76 17.89 -12.32
CA LEU A 460 -22.33 17.68 -12.65
C LEU A 460 -21.48 18.88 -12.20
N ALA A 461 -21.90 20.09 -12.48
CA ALA A 461 -21.14 21.29 -12.12
C ALA A 461 -21.02 21.48 -10.61
N ARG A 462 -22.06 21.19 -9.84
CA ARG A 462 -22.03 21.22 -8.37
C ARG A 462 -21.06 20.21 -7.80
N THR A 463 -21.13 18.97 -8.25
CA THR A 463 -20.25 17.89 -7.78
C THR A 463 -18.82 18.10 -8.24
N GLN A 464 -18.60 18.70 -9.44
CA GLN A 464 -17.27 19.02 -9.95
C GLN A 464 -16.55 20.05 -9.05
N VAL A 465 -17.26 21.07 -8.53
CA VAL A 465 -16.66 22.02 -7.57
C VAL A 465 -16.17 21.27 -6.32
N LEU A 466 -16.98 20.38 -5.76
CA LEU A 466 -16.59 19.60 -4.57
C LEU A 466 -15.39 18.70 -4.85
N THR A 467 -15.39 18.01 -5.98
CA THR A 467 -14.29 17.11 -6.39
C THR A 467 -13.00 17.89 -6.64
N THR A 468 -13.06 19.04 -7.31
CA THR A 468 -11.86 19.86 -7.57
C THR A 468 -11.36 20.56 -6.31
N LEU A 469 -12.23 20.91 -5.37
CA LEU A 469 -11.85 21.43 -4.07
C LEU A 469 -11.08 20.39 -3.25
N ALA A 470 -11.59 19.15 -3.18
CA ALA A 470 -10.89 18.04 -2.53
C ALA A 470 -9.54 17.74 -3.21
N ALA A 471 -9.51 17.80 -4.56
CA ALA A 471 -8.26 17.62 -5.30
C ALA A 471 -7.22 18.70 -4.95
N LEU A 472 -7.64 19.98 -4.88
CA LEU A 472 -6.73 21.07 -4.50
C LEU A 472 -6.23 20.89 -3.06
N ALA A 473 -7.10 20.58 -2.11
CA ALA A 473 -6.71 20.31 -0.72
C ALA A 473 -5.68 19.17 -0.63
N PHE A 474 -5.93 18.06 -1.32
CA PHE A 474 -5.00 16.95 -1.40
C PHE A 474 -3.66 17.34 -2.05
N ARG A 475 -3.67 18.10 -3.18
CA ARG A 475 -2.43 18.52 -3.87
C ARG A 475 -1.66 19.58 -3.10
N ALA A 476 -2.35 20.47 -2.36
CA ALA A 476 -1.74 21.47 -1.48
C ALA A 476 -1.13 20.88 -0.21
N GLY A 477 -1.38 19.61 0.09
CA GLY A 477 -0.86 18.99 1.30
C GLY A 477 -1.78 19.15 2.51
N ASP A 478 -2.95 19.78 2.34
CA ASP A 478 -3.92 19.90 3.41
C ASP A 478 -4.54 18.51 3.66
N SER A 479 -4.43 18.02 4.89
CA SER A 479 -5.27 16.92 5.35
C SER A 479 -6.54 17.51 5.92
N ILE A 480 -7.71 17.04 5.51
CA ILE A 480 -8.93 17.32 6.27
C ILE A 480 -8.70 16.70 7.64
N GLN A 481 -8.46 17.55 8.65
CA GLN A 481 -8.31 17.09 10.02
C GLN A 481 -9.68 16.55 10.44
N SER A 482 -9.78 15.21 10.52
CA SER A 482 -10.87 14.59 11.26
C SER A 482 -10.91 15.24 12.65
N ASN A 483 -12.10 15.64 13.11
CA ASN A 483 -12.31 16.21 14.44
C ASN A 483 -11.88 15.27 15.59
N ALA A 484 -11.45 14.05 15.27
CA ALA A 484 -10.99 13.03 16.21
C ALA A 484 -9.54 13.23 16.69
N MET A 485 -8.73 14.06 16.04
CA MET A 485 -7.33 14.30 16.43
C MET A 485 -7.15 15.52 17.36
N LYS A 486 -7.98 15.63 18.40
CA LYS A 486 -7.52 16.34 19.61
C LYS A 486 -6.61 15.38 20.38
N PRO A 487 -5.34 15.75 20.66
CA PRO A 487 -4.52 14.91 21.51
C PRO A 487 -5.24 14.73 22.85
N ARG A 488 -5.50 13.47 23.20
CA ARG A 488 -5.97 13.14 24.54
C ARG A 488 -4.88 13.60 25.52
N PRO A 489 -5.23 14.32 26.58
CA PRO A 489 -4.31 14.87 27.56
C PRO A 489 -3.49 13.83 28.28
#